data_055f89ca397dc3f010172f46d997cc33
#
_entry.id   055f89ca397dc3f010172f46d997cc33
#
_cell.length_a   1.000
_cell.length_b   1.000
_cell.length_c   1.000
_cell.angle_alpha   90.00
_cell.angle_beta   90.00
_cell.angle_gamma   90.00
#
_symmetry.space_group_name_H-M   'P 1'
#
loop_
_entity.id
_entity.type
_entity.pdbx_description
1 polymer ?
#
loop_
_entity_poly.entity_id
_entity_poly.type
_entity_poly.pdbx_seq_one_letter_code
_entity_poly.pdbx_strand_id
1 'polypeptide(L)'
;VVHTDTTAYMGIEGGHVLRLQGNDYFVLGDAQEGRFGIDDQPKFWVKYAVDLTTAEHKIIKLVFHEQFSTNVGMVRVRCIRSPQKESRVLDLVSGHDRFMQGKTVVDPAGNPVRIVDFIRGKSLYAVLEASDMPHERYWNEVLPGIMQQLLTCMEAMAWLHSMGEHHGDIRNDHILIERETGRFTWIDFDYEVNFSDYDVWSMGNVLTYVVGQGMHTFSQVQKSPASYPYAQPLQEEDALVLYKHRIANLRKLFPYIPIELNEILMRFSLGTTEPYEDLDSQVRDLRSIFGRLC
;
A
#
# COMPACT_ATOMS: atom_id res chain seq x y z
N VAL A 1 6.96 32.23 9.56
CA VAL A 1 5.51 32.51 9.44
C VAL A 1 4.74 31.48 10.26
N VAL A 2 3.68 31.90 10.97
CA VAL A 2 2.79 30.99 11.71
C VAL A 2 1.43 30.95 10.99
N HIS A 3 0.97 29.74 10.67
CA HIS A 3 -0.32 29.49 10.05
C HIS A 3 -1.26 28.80 11.03
N THR A 4 -2.48 29.27 11.13
CA THR A 4 -3.58 28.66 11.90
C THR A 4 -4.68 28.14 10.99
N ASP A 5 -4.76 28.65 9.77
CA ASP A 5 -5.67 28.27 8.69
C ASP A 5 -4.87 27.52 7.62
N THR A 6 -5.33 26.31 7.27
CA THR A 6 -4.66 25.42 6.31
C THR A 6 -5.29 25.41 4.93
N THR A 7 -6.27 26.27 4.67
CA THR A 7 -6.99 26.34 3.38
C THR A 7 -6.03 26.61 2.22
N ALA A 8 -5.07 27.54 2.41
CA ALA A 8 -4.06 27.87 1.41
C ALA A 8 -2.79 27.00 1.59
N TYR A 9 -2.95 25.68 1.65
CA TYR A 9 -1.86 24.73 1.98
C TYR A 9 -0.61 24.84 1.08
N MET A 10 -0.75 25.30 -0.18
CA MET A 10 0.39 25.51 -1.08
C MET A 10 1.33 26.62 -0.61
N GLY A 11 0.86 27.58 0.19
CA GLY A 11 1.67 28.63 0.78
C GLY A 11 2.32 28.25 2.13
N ILE A 12 2.13 27.01 2.58
CA ILE A 12 2.75 26.47 3.80
C ILE A 12 4.03 25.73 3.38
N GLU A 13 5.17 26.33 3.67
CA GLU A 13 6.48 25.89 3.19
C GLU A 13 7.40 25.46 4.35
N GLY A 14 8.55 24.85 4.03
CA GLY A 14 9.59 24.56 5.01
C GLY A 14 10.05 25.82 5.74
N GLY A 15 10.23 25.72 7.05
CA GLY A 15 10.55 26.85 7.94
C GLY A 15 9.32 27.58 8.51
N HIS A 16 8.11 27.25 8.07
CA HIS A 16 6.87 27.77 8.66
C HIS A 16 6.43 26.96 9.87
N VAL A 17 5.53 27.51 10.66
CA VAL A 17 4.92 26.83 11.82
C VAL A 17 3.43 26.70 11.58
N LEU A 18 2.90 25.50 11.77
CA LEU A 18 1.47 25.23 11.84
C LEU A 18 1.05 25.22 13.31
N ARG A 19 0.17 26.15 13.71
CA ARG A 19 -0.44 26.17 15.04
C ARG A 19 -1.81 25.56 15.01
N LEU A 20 -1.93 24.35 15.57
CA LEU A 20 -3.14 23.53 15.52
C LEU A 20 -3.55 23.14 16.94
N GLN A 21 -4.72 23.62 17.39
CA GLN A 21 -5.27 23.36 18.73
C GLN A 21 -4.26 23.61 19.88
N GLY A 22 -3.47 24.68 19.77
CA GLY A 22 -2.51 25.08 20.79
C GLY A 22 -1.14 24.40 20.72
N ASN A 23 -0.94 23.44 19.82
CA ASN A 23 0.37 22.85 19.55
C ASN A 23 1.00 23.47 18.30
N ASP A 24 2.30 23.68 18.35
CA ASP A 24 3.09 24.24 17.26
C ASP A 24 3.90 23.13 16.55
N TYR A 25 3.76 23.05 15.25
CA TYR A 25 4.46 22.09 14.38
C TYR A 25 5.35 22.86 13.41
N PHE A 26 6.66 22.66 13.52
CA PHE A 26 7.63 23.23 12.59
C PHE A 26 7.68 22.42 11.30
N VAL A 27 7.32 23.02 10.18
CA VAL A 27 7.30 22.37 8.86
C VAL A 27 8.73 22.26 8.33
N LEU A 28 9.15 21.04 8.00
CA LEU A 28 10.46 20.74 7.40
C LEU A 28 10.42 20.83 5.86
N GLY A 29 9.28 20.52 5.26
CA GLY A 29 9.06 20.53 3.82
C GLY A 29 7.88 19.66 3.41
N ASP A 30 7.70 19.50 2.10
CA ASP A 30 6.66 18.66 1.52
C ASP A 30 7.11 17.20 1.40
N ALA A 31 6.17 16.27 1.55
CA ALA A 31 6.43 14.89 1.17
C ALA A 31 6.62 14.78 -0.35
N GLN A 32 7.44 13.80 -0.75
CA GLN A 32 7.71 13.51 -2.16
C GLN A 32 7.01 12.21 -2.57
N GLU A 33 6.53 12.14 -3.78
CA GLU A 33 5.96 10.91 -4.36
C GLU A 33 6.29 10.82 -5.85
N GLY A 34 6.69 9.63 -6.30
CA GLY A 34 6.76 9.33 -7.72
C GLY A 34 5.35 9.09 -8.28
N ARG A 35 4.94 9.85 -9.31
CA ARG A 35 3.66 9.67 -10.01
C ARG A 35 3.86 9.66 -11.51
N PHE A 36 3.13 8.78 -12.21
CA PHE A 36 3.12 8.72 -13.68
C PHE A 36 4.51 8.60 -14.32
N GLY A 37 5.46 7.92 -13.64
CA GLY A 37 6.83 7.77 -14.13
C GLY A 37 7.70 9.01 -13.97
N ILE A 38 7.27 10.00 -13.19
CA ILE A 38 8.04 11.16 -12.77
C ILE A 38 8.31 11.01 -11.27
N ASP A 39 9.59 10.89 -10.92
CA ASP A 39 10.04 10.78 -9.53
C ASP A 39 10.02 12.15 -8.83
N ASP A 40 9.91 12.12 -7.51
CA ASP A 40 10.09 13.28 -6.63
C ASP A 40 9.13 14.46 -6.86
N GLN A 41 7.86 14.17 -7.16
CA GLN A 41 6.84 15.24 -7.19
C GLN A 41 6.40 15.62 -5.77
N PRO A 42 6.40 16.91 -5.39
CA PRO A 42 5.97 17.34 -4.07
C PRO A 42 4.46 17.15 -3.88
N LYS A 43 4.09 16.51 -2.77
CA LYS A 43 2.72 16.46 -2.27
C LYS A 43 2.46 17.68 -1.38
N PHE A 44 2.11 18.81 -1.95
CA PHE A 44 1.92 20.07 -1.21
C PHE A 44 0.93 19.99 -0.05
N TRP A 45 0.05 19.00 -0.02
CA TRP A 45 -0.91 18.76 1.07
C TRP A 45 -0.39 17.80 2.15
N VAL A 46 0.84 17.28 2.03
CA VAL A 46 1.49 16.41 3.03
C VAL A 46 2.80 17.03 3.45
N LYS A 47 2.89 17.43 4.72
CA LYS A 47 4.06 18.11 5.28
C LYS A 47 4.81 17.18 6.22
N TYR A 48 6.13 17.14 6.09
CA TYR A 48 7.00 16.67 7.17
C TYR A 48 7.13 17.79 8.21
N ALA A 49 6.93 17.46 9.48
CA ALA A 49 7.00 18.45 10.54
C ALA A 49 7.61 17.88 11.82
N VAL A 50 7.97 18.77 12.75
CA VAL A 50 8.40 18.44 14.12
C VAL A 50 7.43 19.12 15.08
N ASP A 51 6.85 18.35 15.99
CA ASP A 51 6.09 18.87 17.12
C ASP A 51 7.06 19.61 18.05
N LEU A 52 6.88 20.91 18.23
CA LEU A 52 7.81 21.73 19.02
C LEU A 52 7.71 21.48 20.53
N THR A 53 6.67 20.79 20.99
CA THR A 53 6.49 20.43 22.41
C THR A 53 7.21 19.12 22.74
N THR A 54 7.10 18.10 21.87
CA THR A 54 7.64 16.75 22.12
C THR A 54 8.95 16.47 21.40
N ALA A 55 9.33 17.32 20.44
CA ALA A 55 10.42 17.13 19.48
C ALA A 55 10.25 15.88 18.58
N GLU A 56 9.06 15.33 18.49
CA GLU A 56 8.75 14.19 17.63
C GLU A 56 8.49 14.61 16.19
N HIS A 57 8.95 13.79 15.26
CA HIS A 57 8.60 13.94 13.86
C HIS A 57 7.15 13.50 13.61
N LYS A 58 6.43 14.30 12.81
CA LYS A 58 5.05 14.07 12.41
C LYS A 58 4.88 14.22 10.90
N ILE A 59 3.88 13.56 10.37
CA ILE A 59 3.33 13.81 9.02
C ILE A 59 2.04 14.58 9.21
N ILE A 60 1.93 15.77 8.62
CA ILE A 60 0.71 16.57 8.66
C ILE A 60 0.05 16.51 7.28
N LYS A 61 -1.14 15.93 7.22
CA LYS A 61 -1.94 15.80 5.99
C LYS A 61 -3.06 16.84 6.00
N LEU A 62 -2.98 17.76 5.04
CA LEU A 62 -3.92 18.85 4.86
C LEU A 62 -5.08 18.42 3.94
N VAL A 63 -6.11 19.25 3.83
CA VAL A 63 -7.25 18.95 2.96
C VAL A 63 -6.82 19.07 1.51
N PHE A 64 -6.95 17.98 0.78
CA PHE A 64 -6.76 17.94 -0.67
C PHE A 64 -7.84 17.06 -1.30
N HIS A 65 -8.49 17.58 -2.32
CA HIS A 65 -9.55 16.89 -3.06
C HIS A 65 -9.02 16.39 -4.39
N GLU A 66 -9.09 15.09 -4.58
CA GLU A 66 -8.71 14.42 -5.82
C GLU A 66 -9.76 13.36 -6.17
N GLN A 67 -10.05 13.22 -7.44
CA GLN A 67 -10.91 12.17 -7.94
C GLN A 67 -10.33 11.61 -9.24
N PHE A 68 -10.28 10.29 -9.34
CA PHE A 68 -9.94 9.59 -10.58
C PHE A 68 -10.77 8.32 -10.73
N SER A 69 -10.63 7.67 -11.88
CA SER A 69 -11.26 6.37 -12.13
C SER A 69 -10.22 5.37 -12.63
N THR A 70 -10.35 4.13 -12.19
CA THR A 70 -9.59 2.98 -12.67
C THR A 70 -10.54 1.88 -13.08
N ASN A 71 -10.03 0.75 -13.60
CA ASN A 71 -10.84 -0.39 -13.96
C ASN A 71 -10.34 -1.65 -13.26
N VAL A 72 -11.29 -2.45 -12.76
CA VAL A 72 -11.05 -3.83 -12.30
C VAL A 72 -11.80 -4.73 -13.28
N GLY A 73 -11.08 -5.37 -14.19
CA GLY A 73 -11.69 -6.08 -15.29
C GLY A 73 -12.56 -5.15 -16.16
N MET A 74 -13.88 -5.39 -16.16
CA MET A 74 -14.89 -4.57 -16.86
C MET A 74 -15.56 -3.53 -15.94
N VAL A 75 -15.30 -3.56 -14.64
CA VAL A 75 -15.90 -2.66 -13.66
C VAL A 75 -15.09 -1.36 -13.61
N ARG A 76 -15.77 -0.23 -13.84
CA ARG A 76 -15.19 1.10 -13.64
C ARG A 76 -15.29 1.49 -12.16
N VAL A 77 -14.15 1.66 -11.53
CA VAL A 77 -14.03 2.05 -10.13
C VAL A 77 -13.71 3.53 -10.03
N ARG A 78 -14.51 4.26 -9.26
CA ARG A 78 -14.26 5.66 -8.94
C ARG A 78 -13.61 5.76 -7.57
N CYS A 79 -12.47 6.45 -7.50
CA CYS A 79 -11.70 6.72 -6.30
C CYS A 79 -11.78 8.21 -5.97
N ILE A 80 -12.13 8.54 -4.74
CA ILE A 80 -12.26 9.92 -4.25
C ILE A 80 -11.41 10.04 -2.98
N ARG A 81 -10.46 10.97 -2.98
CA ARG A 81 -9.69 11.27 -1.77
C ARG A 81 -10.57 11.97 -0.75
N SER A 82 -10.67 11.41 0.44
CA SER A 82 -11.56 11.85 1.51
C SER A 82 -10.79 12.03 2.82
N PRO A 83 -10.47 13.29 3.19
CA PRO A 83 -9.90 13.60 4.49
C PRO A 83 -10.77 13.11 5.66
N GLN A 84 -12.09 13.12 5.48
CA GLN A 84 -13.07 12.68 6.48
C GLN A 84 -12.99 11.16 6.69
N LYS A 85 -12.87 10.38 5.61
CA LYS A 85 -12.68 8.93 5.72
C LYS A 85 -11.39 8.60 6.45
N GLU A 86 -10.27 9.22 6.07
CA GLU A 86 -9.00 8.99 6.75
C GLU A 86 -9.06 9.33 8.24
N SER A 87 -9.77 10.41 8.60
CA SER A 87 -10.01 10.76 10.00
C SER A 87 -10.78 9.67 10.75
N ARG A 88 -11.88 9.16 10.18
CA ARG A 88 -12.65 8.05 10.78
C ARG A 88 -11.81 6.78 10.96
N VAL A 89 -11.02 6.44 9.93
CA VAL A 89 -10.17 5.25 10.00
C VAL A 89 -9.06 5.43 11.04
N LEU A 90 -8.41 6.61 11.13
CA LEU A 90 -7.42 6.91 12.18
C LEU A 90 -7.99 6.71 13.60
N ASP A 91 -9.21 7.20 13.84
CA ASP A 91 -9.89 7.03 15.13
C ASP A 91 -10.17 5.54 15.41
N LEU A 92 -10.64 4.80 14.40
CA LEU A 92 -10.99 3.39 14.51
C LEU A 92 -9.77 2.51 14.79
N VAL A 93 -8.63 2.76 14.11
CA VAL A 93 -7.40 1.96 14.23
C VAL A 93 -6.50 2.42 15.38
N SER A 94 -6.95 3.36 16.20
CA SER A 94 -6.18 3.88 17.33
C SER A 94 -5.71 2.76 18.26
N GLY A 95 -4.39 2.67 18.47
CA GLY A 95 -3.74 1.61 19.26
C GLY A 95 -3.55 0.28 18.53
N HIS A 96 -4.00 0.12 17.27
CA HIS A 96 -3.77 -1.07 16.49
C HIS A 96 -2.41 -0.96 15.75
N ASP A 97 -1.45 -1.80 16.12
CA ASP A 97 -0.04 -1.71 15.74
C ASP A 97 0.27 -1.98 14.26
N ARG A 98 -0.71 -2.46 13.47
CA ARG A 98 -0.56 -2.70 12.03
C ARG A 98 -1.04 -1.54 11.16
N PHE A 99 -1.48 -0.44 11.77
CA PHE A 99 -1.90 0.76 11.06
C PHE A 99 -1.13 1.98 11.56
N MET A 100 -0.91 2.95 10.66
CA MET A 100 -0.38 4.24 11.06
C MET A 100 -1.23 4.85 12.15
N GLN A 101 -0.60 5.49 13.12
CA GLN A 101 -1.25 6.13 14.26
C GLN A 101 -1.25 7.65 14.08
N GLY A 102 -2.23 8.30 14.67
CA GLY A 102 -2.35 9.75 14.58
C GLY A 102 -3.68 10.24 15.15
N LYS A 103 -3.93 11.51 14.94
CA LYS A 103 -5.20 12.17 15.32
C LYS A 103 -5.62 13.18 14.28
N THR A 104 -6.90 13.47 14.25
CA THR A 104 -7.45 14.58 13.45
C THR A 104 -7.76 15.75 14.35
N VAL A 105 -7.36 16.94 13.91
CA VAL A 105 -7.73 18.22 14.52
C VAL A 105 -8.42 19.08 13.47
N VAL A 106 -9.32 19.96 13.91
CA VAL A 106 -10.01 20.90 13.01
C VAL A 106 -9.38 22.27 13.21
N ASP A 107 -8.95 22.91 12.14
CA ASP A 107 -8.42 24.26 12.18
C ASP A 107 -9.57 25.32 12.28
N PRO A 108 -9.27 26.61 12.52
CA PRO A 108 -10.27 27.65 12.61
C PRO A 108 -11.14 27.85 11.35
N ALA A 109 -10.65 27.41 10.19
CA ALA A 109 -11.39 27.46 8.92
C ALA A 109 -12.30 26.23 8.72
N GLY A 110 -12.27 25.26 9.65
CA GLY A 110 -13.09 24.04 9.57
C GLY A 110 -12.40 22.88 8.80
N ASN A 111 -11.12 22.99 8.45
CA ASN A 111 -10.41 21.95 7.74
C ASN A 111 -9.99 20.83 8.69
N PRO A 112 -10.28 19.55 8.38
CA PRO A 112 -9.75 18.41 9.13
C PRO A 112 -8.28 18.19 8.76
N VAL A 113 -7.40 18.43 9.70
CA VAL A 113 -5.95 18.23 9.59
C VAL A 113 -5.57 16.96 10.32
N ARG A 114 -4.99 15.98 9.60
CA ARG A 114 -4.53 14.72 10.18
C ARG A 114 -3.06 14.88 10.57
N ILE A 115 -2.78 14.66 11.85
CA ILE A 115 -1.44 14.69 12.43
C ILE A 115 -1.07 13.24 12.72
N VAL A 116 -0.21 12.68 11.87
CA VAL A 116 0.16 11.26 11.85
C VAL A 116 1.57 11.08 12.40
N ASP A 117 1.78 10.03 13.16
CA ASP A 117 3.09 9.69 13.69
C ASP A 117 4.05 9.28 12.57
N PHE A 118 5.28 9.78 12.64
CA PHE A 118 6.28 9.47 11.63
C PHE A 118 6.86 8.08 11.86
N ILE A 119 6.65 7.16 10.93
CA ILE A 119 7.21 5.81 10.95
C ILE A 119 8.60 5.83 10.29
N ARG A 120 9.64 5.53 11.07
CA ARG A 120 11.01 5.39 10.54
C ARG A 120 11.15 4.04 9.85
N GLY A 121 11.22 4.03 8.52
CA GLY A 121 11.30 2.80 7.77
C GLY A 121 11.42 3.02 6.27
N LYS A 122 11.19 1.94 5.53
CA LYS A 122 11.08 1.94 4.07
C LYS A 122 9.79 1.25 3.67
N SER A 123 9.23 1.61 2.53
CA SER A 123 8.09 0.86 2.00
C SER A 123 8.52 -0.54 1.57
N LEU A 124 7.57 -1.48 1.61
CA LEU A 124 7.77 -2.84 1.09
C LEU A 124 8.21 -2.80 -0.38
N TYR A 125 7.64 -1.88 -1.16
CA TYR A 125 8.06 -1.61 -2.54
C TYR A 125 9.56 -1.29 -2.62
N ALA A 126 10.04 -0.31 -1.85
CA ALA A 126 11.44 0.12 -1.88
C ALA A 126 12.42 -0.97 -1.40
N VAL A 127 11.99 -1.84 -0.49
CA VAL A 127 12.80 -2.97 -0.02
C VAL A 127 12.93 -4.04 -1.11
N LEU A 128 11.84 -4.35 -1.81
CA LEU A 128 11.84 -5.35 -2.89
C LEU A 128 12.60 -4.86 -4.12
N GLU A 129 12.40 -3.59 -4.53
CA GLU A 129 13.11 -3.00 -5.67
C GLU A 129 14.64 -2.88 -5.44
N ALA A 130 15.08 -2.72 -4.20
CA ALA A 130 16.50 -2.66 -3.87
C ALA A 130 17.19 -4.03 -3.82
N SER A 131 16.47 -5.13 -4.06
CA SER A 131 16.99 -6.48 -3.98
C SER A 131 17.57 -6.94 -5.31
N ASP A 132 18.88 -7.17 -5.38
CA ASP A 132 19.58 -7.69 -6.55
C ASP A 132 19.72 -9.23 -6.54
N MET A 133 19.12 -9.90 -5.54
CA MET A 133 19.32 -11.35 -5.41
C MET A 133 18.48 -12.13 -6.44
N PRO A 134 19.00 -13.29 -6.92
CA PRO A 134 18.21 -14.17 -7.78
C PRO A 134 16.91 -14.61 -7.10
N HIS A 135 15.81 -14.73 -7.87
CA HIS A 135 14.48 -15.05 -7.33
C HIS A 135 14.44 -16.36 -6.54
N GLU A 136 15.18 -17.41 -6.95
CA GLU A 136 15.22 -18.68 -6.22
C GLU A 136 15.83 -18.51 -4.81
N ARG A 137 16.84 -17.65 -4.68
CA ARG A 137 17.43 -17.33 -3.39
C ARG A 137 16.48 -16.50 -2.53
N TYR A 138 15.85 -15.48 -3.12
CA TYR A 138 14.81 -14.69 -2.48
C TYR A 138 13.67 -15.58 -1.96
N TRP A 139 13.21 -16.50 -2.78
CA TRP A 139 12.18 -17.47 -2.47
C TRP A 139 12.50 -18.27 -1.20
N ASN A 140 13.73 -18.75 -1.09
CA ASN A 140 14.14 -19.62 0.02
C ASN A 140 14.54 -18.86 1.29
N GLU A 141 15.19 -17.69 1.16
CA GLU A 141 15.84 -17.01 2.28
C GLU A 141 15.04 -15.80 2.81
N VAL A 142 14.25 -15.14 1.98
CA VAL A 142 13.65 -13.84 2.31
C VAL A 142 12.12 -13.89 2.32
N LEU A 143 11.51 -14.48 1.30
CA LEU A 143 10.06 -14.53 1.14
C LEU A 143 9.31 -15.07 2.37
N PRO A 144 9.76 -16.14 3.06
CA PRO A 144 9.02 -16.66 4.22
C PRO A 144 8.84 -15.60 5.32
N GLY A 145 9.89 -14.84 5.63
CA GLY A 145 9.81 -13.76 6.62
C GLY A 145 8.90 -12.61 6.19
N ILE A 146 8.94 -12.22 4.90
CA ILE A 146 8.04 -11.21 4.35
C ILE A 146 6.59 -11.69 4.41
N MET A 147 6.32 -12.94 4.01
CA MET A 147 4.96 -13.49 4.01
C MET A 147 4.38 -13.59 5.41
N GLN A 148 5.18 -13.91 6.43
CA GLN A 148 4.74 -13.92 7.81
C GLN A 148 4.23 -12.53 8.25
N GLN A 149 4.98 -11.46 7.96
CA GLN A 149 4.58 -10.10 8.29
C GLN A 149 3.39 -9.63 7.43
N LEU A 150 3.39 -9.95 6.13
CA LEU A 150 2.30 -9.60 5.22
C LEU A 150 0.98 -10.26 5.63
N LEU A 151 1.00 -11.53 6.02
CA LEU A 151 -0.19 -12.23 6.52
C LEU A 151 -0.80 -11.51 7.73
N THR A 152 0.03 -11.06 8.67
CA THR A 152 -0.46 -10.28 9.83
C THR A 152 -1.05 -8.94 9.41
N CYS A 153 -0.48 -8.28 8.38
CA CYS A 153 -1.06 -7.07 7.79
C CYS A 153 -2.38 -7.36 7.07
N MET A 154 -2.50 -8.48 6.39
CA MET A 154 -3.75 -8.89 5.73
C MET A 154 -4.85 -9.19 6.75
N GLU A 155 -4.52 -9.82 7.88
CA GLU A 155 -5.47 -10.04 8.99
C GLU A 155 -5.96 -8.71 9.58
N ALA A 156 -5.05 -7.76 9.78
CA ALA A 156 -5.44 -6.43 10.21
C ALA A 156 -6.38 -5.74 9.20
N MET A 157 -6.15 -5.93 7.90
CA MET A 157 -7.02 -5.39 6.86
C MET A 157 -8.39 -6.09 6.83
N ALA A 158 -8.44 -7.42 7.00
CA ALA A 158 -9.69 -8.16 7.12
C ALA A 158 -10.49 -7.70 8.35
N TRP A 159 -9.80 -7.44 9.48
CA TRP A 159 -10.42 -6.82 10.65
C TRP A 159 -11.00 -5.43 10.32
N LEU A 160 -10.27 -4.56 9.62
CA LEU A 160 -10.76 -3.23 9.21
C LEU A 160 -12.05 -3.37 8.37
N HIS A 161 -12.09 -4.32 7.43
CA HIS A 161 -13.28 -4.62 6.63
C HIS A 161 -14.45 -5.09 7.49
N SER A 162 -14.21 -5.91 8.53
CA SER A 162 -15.25 -6.35 9.46
C SER A 162 -15.86 -5.20 10.26
N MET A 163 -15.12 -4.10 10.41
CA MET A 163 -15.59 -2.86 11.04
C MET A 163 -16.33 -1.91 10.08
N GLY A 164 -16.49 -2.33 8.81
CA GLY A 164 -17.20 -1.58 7.77
C GLY A 164 -16.37 -0.50 7.06
N GLU A 165 -15.07 -0.45 7.33
CA GLU A 165 -14.15 0.47 6.63
C GLU A 165 -13.22 -0.30 5.67
N HIS A 166 -12.72 0.39 4.65
CA HIS A 166 -11.83 -0.14 3.62
C HIS A 166 -10.58 0.73 3.50
N HIS A 167 -9.48 0.15 2.99
CA HIS A 167 -8.28 0.94 2.70
C HIS A 167 -8.49 1.87 1.49
N GLY A 168 -8.92 1.30 0.38
CA GLY A 168 -9.23 2.01 -0.86
C GLY A 168 -8.01 2.33 -1.75
N ASP A 169 -6.78 2.06 -1.27
CA ASP A 169 -5.54 2.21 -2.05
C ASP A 169 -4.46 1.23 -1.59
N ILE A 170 -4.78 -0.06 -1.59
CA ILE A 170 -3.83 -1.13 -1.21
C ILE A 170 -2.73 -1.23 -2.27
N ARG A 171 -1.47 -0.94 -1.86
CA ARG A 171 -0.27 -0.98 -2.68
C ARG A 171 0.95 -1.38 -1.84
N ASN A 172 2.01 -1.84 -2.50
CA ASN A 172 3.27 -2.22 -1.82
C ASN A 172 3.98 -1.03 -1.16
N ASP A 173 3.83 0.18 -1.69
CA ASP A 173 4.39 1.40 -1.12
C ASP A 173 3.56 1.97 0.03
N HIS A 174 2.34 1.47 0.24
CA HIS A 174 1.50 1.78 1.40
C HIS A 174 1.65 0.78 2.56
N ILE A 175 2.63 -0.12 2.49
CA ILE A 175 3.11 -0.94 3.59
C ILE A 175 4.51 -0.45 3.97
N LEU A 176 4.65 0.16 5.16
CA LEU A 176 5.96 0.55 5.69
C LEU A 176 6.54 -0.58 6.56
N ILE A 177 7.82 -0.84 6.37
CA ILE A 177 8.62 -1.74 7.22
C ILE A 177 9.37 -0.87 8.20
N GLU A 178 8.97 -0.92 9.46
CA GLU A 178 9.61 -0.21 10.56
C GLU A 178 11.07 -0.64 10.72
N ARG A 179 12.00 0.32 10.82
CA ARG A 179 13.44 0.01 10.86
C ARG A 179 13.83 -0.79 12.12
N GLU A 180 13.25 -0.47 13.25
CA GLU A 180 13.68 -1.02 14.55
C GLU A 180 13.07 -2.38 14.84
N THR A 181 11.83 -2.60 14.42
CA THR A 181 11.06 -3.80 14.75
C THR A 181 10.92 -4.78 13.58
N GLY A 182 11.11 -4.31 12.34
CA GLY A 182 10.77 -5.05 11.13
C GLY A 182 9.27 -5.22 10.92
N ARG A 183 8.44 -4.57 11.72
CA ARG A 183 6.98 -4.66 11.64
C ARG A 183 6.46 -3.99 10.39
N PHE A 184 5.50 -4.63 9.71
CA PHE A 184 4.78 -4.06 8.59
C PHE A 184 3.57 -3.26 9.10
N THR A 185 3.39 -2.05 8.58
CA THR A 185 2.36 -1.11 9.00
C THR A 185 1.69 -0.48 7.78
N TRP A 186 0.36 -0.52 7.73
CA TRP A 186 -0.44 0.13 6.69
C TRP A 186 -0.47 1.65 6.87
N ILE A 187 -0.38 2.37 5.75
CA ILE A 187 -0.49 3.84 5.68
C ILE A 187 -1.41 4.26 4.52
N ASP A 188 -1.83 5.53 4.50
CA ASP A 188 -2.51 6.18 3.35
C ASP A 188 -3.86 5.56 2.95
N PHE A 189 -4.78 5.39 3.89
CA PHE A 189 -6.16 4.90 3.66
C PHE A 189 -7.16 6.04 3.43
N ASP A 190 -6.85 6.98 2.55
CA ASP A 190 -7.64 8.21 2.33
C ASP A 190 -8.57 8.18 1.11
N TYR A 191 -8.64 7.06 0.34
CA TYR A 191 -9.56 6.95 -0.78
C TYR A 191 -10.87 6.24 -0.42
N GLU A 192 -12.00 6.90 -0.67
CA GLU A 192 -13.31 6.26 -0.80
C GLU A 192 -13.44 5.69 -2.21
N VAL A 193 -13.86 4.43 -2.30
CA VAL A 193 -14.06 3.71 -3.56
C VAL A 193 -15.49 3.19 -3.65
N ASN A 194 -16.05 3.23 -4.84
CA ASN A 194 -17.43 2.77 -5.09
C ASN A 194 -17.53 1.28 -5.45
N PHE A 195 -16.51 0.49 -5.13
CA PHE A 195 -16.45 -0.93 -5.39
C PHE A 195 -15.89 -1.64 -4.15
N SER A 196 -16.74 -2.40 -3.44
CA SER A 196 -16.42 -3.06 -2.17
C SER A 196 -15.20 -3.98 -2.26
N ASP A 197 -15.06 -4.69 -3.38
CA ASP A 197 -14.03 -5.72 -3.56
C ASP A 197 -12.69 -5.14 -4.06
N TYR A 198 -12.58 -3.80 -4.16
CA TYR A 198 -11.38 -3.15 -4.69
C TYR A 198 -10.13 -3.52 -3.90
N ASP A 199 -10.21 -3.55 -2.58
CA ASP A 199 -9.11 -3.94 -1.70
C ASP A 199 -8.74 -5.43 -1.88
N VAL A 200 -9.72 -6.29 -2.11
CA VAL A 200 -9.53 -7.73 -2.37
C VAL A 200 -8.67 -7.93 -3.62
N TRP A 201 -9.02 -7.27 -4.72
CA TRP A 201 -8.27 -7.33 -5.98
C TRP A 201 -6.89 -6.64 -5.87
N SER A 202 -6.81 -5.54 -5.15
CA SER A 202 -5.57 -4.80 -4.93
C SER A 202 -4.57 -5.62 -4.11
N MET A 203 -5.05 -6.40 -3.13
CA MET A 203 -4.22 -7.33 -2.37
C MET A 203 -3.61 -8.42 -3.25
N GLY A 204 -4.34 -8.91 -4.25
CA GLY A 204 -3.81 -9.86 -5.22
C GLY A 204 -2.61 -9.31 -6.00
N ASN A 205 -2.64 -8.02 -6.33
CA ASN A 205 -1.49 -7.37 -6.95
C ASN A 205 -0.28 -7.26 -5.99
N VAL A 206 -0.53 -6.96 -4.70
CA VAL A 206 0.54 -6.97 -3.67
C VAL A 206 1.14 -8.36 -3.53
N LEU A 207 0.31 -9.39 -3.40
CA LEU A 207 0.76 -10.79 -3.28
C LEU A 207 1.58 -11.23 -4.48
N THR A 208 1.11 -10.97 -5.70
CA THR A 208 1.83 -11.33 -6.92
C THR A 208 3.19 -10.62 -6.99
N TYR A 209 3.25 -9.35 -6.60
CA TYR A 209 4.49 -8.59 -6.56
C TYR A 209 5.47 -9.15 -5.51
N VAL A 210 4.99 -9.47 -4.32
CA VAL A 210 5.80 -10.02 -3.22
C VAL A 210 6.31 -11.41 -3.59
N VAL A 211 5.44 -12.31 -4.06
CA VAL A 211 5.84 -13.66 -4.46
C VAL A 211 6.82 -13.64 -5.64
N GLY A 212 6.64 -12.71 -6.58
CA GLY A 212 7.52 -12.53 -7.73
C GLY A 212 8.83 -11.78 -7.45
N GLN A 213 9.06 -11.23 -6.25
CA GLN A 213 10.17 -10.31 -5.96
C GLN A 213 10.14 -9.07 -6.87
N GLY A 214 8.95 -8.63 -7.27
CA GLY A 214 8.77 -7.51 -8.17
C GLY A 214 7.69 -7.74 -9.22
N MET A 215 7.60 -6.82 -10.15
CA MET A 215 6.63 -6.87 -11.22
C MET A 215 7.17 -7.64 -12.43
N HIS A 216 6.42 -8.64 -12.90
CA HIS A 216 6.70 -9.35 -14.14
C HIS A 216 5.62 -9.05 -15.18
N THR A 217 6.06 -8.62 -16.36
CA THR A 217 5.16 -8.29 -17.47
C THR A 217 5.42 -9.19 -18.68
N PHE A 218 4.39 -9.38 -19.52
CA PHE A 218 4.52 -10.11 -20.78
C PHE A 218 5.65 -9.53 -21.64
N SER A 219 5.75 -8.21 -21.70
CA SER A 219 6.80 -7.52 -22.47
C SER A 219 8.21 -7.77 -21.92
N GLN A 220 8.39 -7.81 -20.60
CA GLN A 220 9.69 -8.12 -19.99
C GLN A 220 10.13 -9.56 -20.31
N VAL A 221 9.23 -10.54 -20.16
CA VAL A 221 9.54 -11.94 -20.46
C VAL A 221 9.93 -12.12 -21.93
N GLN A 222 9.20 -11.46 -22.83
CA GLN A 222 9.48 -11.52 -24.26
C GLN A 222 10.82 -10.84 -24.64
N LYS A 223 11.14 -9.70 -24.03
CA LYS A 223 12.35 -8.91 -24.36
C LYS A 223 13.62 -9.43 -23.69
N SER A 224 13.50 -10.12 -22.57
CA SER A 224 14.63 -10.58 -21.75
C SER A 224 14.51 -12.07 -21.41
N PRO A 225 14.44 -12.98 -22.40
CA PRO A 225 14.25 -14.42 -22.14
C PRO A 225 15.40 -15.02 -21.30
N ALA A 226 16.58 -14.46 -21.35
CA ALA A 226 17.70 -14.91 -20.53
C ALA A 226 17.47 -14.72 -19.02
N SER A 227 16.65 -13.74 -18.63
CA SER A 227 16.23 -13.53 -17.23
C SER A 227 15.13 -14.51 -16.79
N TYR A 228 14.55 -15.24 -17.71
CA TYR A 228 13.46 -16.21 -17.45
C TYR A 228 13.76 -17.54 -18.13
N PRO A 229 14.83 -18.24 -17.72
CA PRO A 229 15.31 -19.45 -18.43
C PRO A 229 14.30 -20.62 -18.41
N TYR A 230 13.35 -20.58 -17.50
CA TYR A 230 12.31 -21.61 -17.33
C TYR A 230 10.93 -21.16 -17.78
N ALA A 231 10.82 -19.98 -18.42
CA ALA A 231 9.52 -19.45 -18.81
C ALA A 231 8.77 -20.39 -19.76
N GLN A 232 7.53 -20.69 -19.38
CA GLN A 232 6.58 -21.43 -20.22
C GLN A 232 5.76 -20.45 -21.07
N PRO A 233 5.10 -20.93 -22.15
CA PRO A 233 4.24 -20.09 -22.96
C PRO A 233 3.14 -19.43 -22.11
N LEU A 234 3.08 -18.10 -22.20
CA LEU A 234 2.10 -17.26 -21.49
C LEU A 234 0.87 -17.06 -22.37
N GLN A 235 -0.30 -17.02 -21.73
CA GLN A 235 -1.60 -16.79 -22.33
C GLN A 235 -2.25 -15.55 -21.71
N GLU A 236 -3.32 -15.04 -22.31
CA GLU A 236 -4.06 -13.88 -21.76
C GLU A 236 -4.63 -14.17 -20.37
N GLU A 237 -5.04 -15.41 -20.11
CA GLU A 237 -5.56 -15.89 -18.83
C GLU A 237 -4.54 -15.83 -17.70
N ASP A 238 -3.24 -15.78 -18.02
CA ASP A 238 -2.17 -15.63 -17.03
C ASP A 238 -2.03 -14.19 -16.50
N ALA A 239 -2.73 -13.22 -17.11
CA ALA A 239 -2.66 -11.80 -16.73
C ALA A 239 -3.49 -11.48 -15.49
N LEU A 240 -3.06 -10.50 -14.69
CA LEU A 240 -3.86 -9.93 -13.61
C LEU A 240 -5.09 -9.19 -14.14
N VAL A 241 -6.23 -9.33 -13.47
CA VAL A 241 -7.46 -8.57 -13.79
C VAL A 241 -7.24 -7.06 -13.62
N LEU A 242 -6.60 -6.65 -12.53
CA LEU A 242 -6.37 -5.24 -12.21
C LEU A 242 -5.34 -4.58 -13.15
N TYR A 243 -4.34 -5.35 -13.58
CA TYR A 243 -3.25 -4.87 -14.46
C TYR A 243 -2.92 -5.89 -15.55
N LYS A 244 -3.65 -5.86 -16.64
CA LYS A 244 -3.58 -6.85 -17.75
C LYS A 244 -2.19 -7.04 -18.38
N HIS A 245 -1.26 -6.14 -18.18
CA HIS A 245 0.12 -6.29 -18.66
C HIS A 245 1.00 -7.07 -17.70
N ARG A 246 0.54 -7.37 -16.47
CA ARG A 246 1.27 -8.09 -15.42
C ARG A 246 0.85 -9.55 -15.39
N ILE A 247 1.81 -10.41 -15.03
CA ILE A 247 1.62 -11.88 -15.00
C ILE A 247 1.22 -12.28 -13.58
N ALA A 248 0.07 -12.97 -13.45
CA ALA A 248 -0.39 -13.63 -12.23
C ALA A 248 0.21 -15.03 -12.09
N ASN A 249 0.34 -15.77 -13.20
CA ASN A 249 0.82 -17.15 -13.23
C ASN A 249 2.35 -17.20 -13.09
N LEU A 250 2.84 -16.94 -11.87
CA LEU A 250 4.27 -16.87 -11.62
C LEU A 250 4.97 -18.24 -11.74
N ARG A 251 4.24 -19.35 -11.57
CA ARG A 251 4.80 -20.68 -11.73
C ARG A 251 5.27 -20.96 -13.17
N LYS A 252 4.69 -20.29 -14.14
CA LYS A 252 5.18 -20.33 -15.53
C LYS A 252 6.55 -19.65 -15.69
N LEU A 253 6.93 -18.76 -14.81
CA LEU A 253 8.26 -18.10 -14.78
C LEU A 253 9.22 -18.81 -13.83
N PHE A 254 8.72 -19.28 -12.70
CA PHE A 254 9.47 -19.87 -11.60
C PHE A 254 8.83 -21.21 -11.20
N PRO A 255 9.23 -22.33 -11.88
CA PRO A 255 8.56 -23.64 -11.71
C PRO A 255 8.59 -24.23 -10.29
N TYR A 256 9.50 -23.75 -9.44
CA TYR A 256 9.61 -24.16 -8.04
C TYR A 256 8.56 -23.53 -7.12
N ILE A 257 7.79 -22.54 -7.59
CA ILE A 257 6.63 -22.04 -6.85
C ILE A 257 5.61 -23.19 -6.72
N PRO A 258 5.15 -23.54 -5.49
CA PRO A 258 4.16 -24.58 -5.29
C PRO A 258 2.88 -24.32 -6.08
N ILE A 259 2.26 -25.40 -6.54
CA ILE A 259 1.02 -25.32 -7.34
C ILE A 259 -0.09 -24.65 -6.53
N GLU A 260 -0.19 -24.97 -5.26
CA GLU A 260 -1.20 -24.45 -4.35
C GLU A 260 -1.08 -22.93 -4.17
N LEU A 261 0.15 -22.40 -4.07
CA LEU A 261 0.36 -20.96 -4.01
C LEU A 261 0.03 -20.29 -5.36
N ASN A 262 0.44 -20.91 -6.45
CA ASN A 262 0.13 -20.36 -7.77
C ASN A 262 -1.39 -20.37 -8.05
N GLU A 263 -2.13 -21.35 -7.56
CA GLU A 263 -3.60 -21.39 -7.64
C GLU A 263 -4.22 -20.20 -6.90
N ILE A 264 -3.69 -19.81 -5.72
CA ILE A 264 -4.10 -18.60 -5.01
C ILE A 264 -3.87 -17.36 -5.88
N LEU A 265 -2.68 -17.23 -6.50
CA LEU A 265 -2.37 -16.09 -7.38
C LEU A 265 -3.28 -16.06 -8.62
N MET A 266 -3.60 -17.22 -9.17
CA MET A 266 -4.48 -17.34 -10.34
C MET A 266 -5.92 -16.92 -10.07
N ARG A 267 -6.37 -16.88 -8.81
CA ARG A 267 -7.69 -16.33 -8.45
C ARG A 267 -7.80 -14.80 -8.69
N PHE A 268 -6.68 -14.14 -8.97
CA PHE A 268 -6.63 -12.72 -9.38
C PHE A 268 -6.39 -12.52 -10.88
N SER A 269 -6.35 -13.61 -11.65
CA SER A 269 -6.08 -13.58 -13.09
C SER A 269 -7.33 -13.42 -13.93
N LEU A 270 -7.13 -13.05 -15.20
CA LEU A 270 -8.21 -13.03 -16.21
C LEU A 270 -8.82 -14.42 -16.46
N GLY A 271 -8.08 -15.48 -16.18
CA GLY A 271 -8.54 -16.86 -16.30
C GLY A 271 -9.35 -17.39 -15.12
N THR A 272 -9.54 -16.58 -14.06
CA THR A 272 -10.22 -17.06 -12.87
C THR A 272 -11.71 -17.31 -13.10
N THR A 273 -12.21 -18.44 -12.58
CA THR A 273 -13.64 -18.75 -12.46
C THR A 273 -14.12 -18.62 -11.02
N GLU A 274 -13.19 -18.50 -10.06
CA GLU A 274 -13.47 -18.49 -8.62
C GLU A 274 -12.65 -17.36 -7.95
N PRO A 275 -13.01 -16.07 -8.16
CA PRO A 275 -12.33 -14.97 -7.51
C PRO A 275 -12.55 -15.03 -5.98
N TYR A 276 -11.68 -14.35 -5.22
CA TYR A 276 -11.90 -14.14 -3.79
C TYR A 276 -13.04 -13.14 -3.57
N GLU A 277 -13.90 -13.43 -2.58
CA GLU A 277 -14.98 -12.55 -2.15
C GLU A 277 -14.53 -11.61 -1.02
N ASP A 278 -13.56 -12.05 -0.21
CA ASP A 278 -13.07 -11.32 0.96
C ASP A 278 -11.59 -11.59 1.26
N LEU A 279 -11.02 -10.79 2.14
CA LEU A 279 -9.63 -10.93 2.61
C LEU A 279 -9.44 -12.10 3.57
N ASP A 280 -10.45 -12.46 4.36
CA ASP A 280 -10.38 -13.60 5.30
C ASP A 280 -10.13 -14.91 4.57
N SER A 281 -10.76 -15.10 3.43
CA SER A 281 -10.57 -16.28 2.57
C SER A 281 -9.15 -16.33 2.01
N GLN A 282 -8.61 -15.17 1.57
CA GLN A 282 -7.22 -15.07 1.12
C GLN A 282 -6.24 -15.44 2.24
N VAL A 283 -6.45 -14.90 3.43
CA VAL A 283 -5.61 -15.16 4.62
C VAL A 283 -5.64 -16.64 4.98
N ARG A 284 -6.82 -17.27 5.02
CA ARG A 284 -6.96 -18.71 5.33
C ARG A 284 -6.17 -19.58 4.35
N ASP A 285 -6.31 -19.32 3.04
CA ASP A 285 -5.64 -20.11 2.01
C ASP A 285 -4.11 -19.93 2.11
N LEU A 286 -3.63 -18.71 2.24
CA LEU A 286 -2.21 -18.42 2.40
C LEU A 286 -1.63 -19.01 3.69
N ARG A 287 -2.36 -18.97 4.82
CA ARG A 287 -1.93 -19.62 6.07
C ARG A 287 -1.81 -21.14 5.94
N SER A 288 -2.64 -21.78 5.13
CA SER A 288 -2.55 -23.21 4.88
C SER A 288 -1.20 -23.61 4.24
N ILE A 289 -0.58 -22.69 3.51
CA ILE A 289 0.71 -22.87 2.83
C ILE A 289 1.86 -22.42 3.73
N PHE A 290 1.86 -21.17 4.16
CA PHE A 290 2.97 -20.58 4.89
C PHE A 290 2.98 -20.93 6.39
N GLY A 291 1.86 -21.29 6.99
CA GLY A 291 1.80 -21.79 8.36
C GLY A 291 2.42 -23.18 8.54
N ARG A 292 2.76 -23.88 7.45
CA ARG A 292 3.48 -25.17 7.48
C ARG A 292 4.98 -25.01 7.23
N LEU A 293 5.42 -23.80 6.86
CA LEU A 293 6.82 -23.47 6.54
C LEU A 293 7.56 -22.81 7.72
N CYS A 294 6.86 -22.57 8.85
CA CYS A 294 7.38 -21.98 10.07
C CYS A 294 7.56 -23.02 11.17
#